data_8ca6791eed97edbd5c8cc1e9f0990eb7
#
_entry.id   8ca6791eed97edbd5c8cc1e9f0990eb7
#
_cell.length_a   1.000
_cell.length_b   1.000
_cell.length_c   1.000
_cell.angle_alpha   90.00
_cell.angle_beta   90.00
_cell.angle_gamma   90.00
#
_symmetry.space_group_name_H-M   'P 1'
#
loop_
_entity.id
_entity.type
_entity.pdbx_description
1 polymer ?
#
loop_
_entity_poly.entity_id
_entity_poly.type
_entity_poly.pdbx_seq_one_letter_code
_entity_poly.pdbx_strand_id
1 'polypeptide(L)'
;MSTDYHSGSNDLFEQIRALYSDLALHPEKDFGWDKGEENARHLGYDQCWLERFSAAVWESAAAVGNPFSLGAIHRGETVLDFGCGAGADLCIAALLAGPTGRVIGFDLTPAMVQKARANAVRAGLANVIVYEADMAKAPLPDACADIVISNGAINLLPDKTCALREARVLKPGGRIHIADMIRDESAPRCESVAGESWANCIGGTVTAGCFLQILAEIGFVRAERIKTTGYRTSTSTIGALFFAEKPSK
;
A
#
# COMPACT_ATOMS: atom_id res chain seq x y z
N MET A 1 -13.67 28.22 -13.83
CA MET A 1 -13.97 27.51 -12.55
C MET A 1 -13.00 26.30 -12.42
N SER A 2 -11.70 26.58 -12.24
CA SER A 2 -10.63 25.52 -12.28
C SER A 2 -9.57 25.71 -11.20
N THR A 3 -9.77 26.58 -10.22
CA THR A 3 -8.73 26.94 -9.22
C THR A 3 -8.93 26.31 -7.84
N ASP A 4 -10.10 25.75 -7.53
CA ASP A 4 -10.38 25.22 -6.18
C ASP A 4 -9.98 23.75 -5.99
N TYR A 5 -9.78 22.99 -7.06
CA TYR A 5 -9.41 21.57 -6.97
C TYR A 5 -7.94 21.35 -6.57
N HIS A 6 -7.06 22.33 -6.85
CA HIS A 6 -5.62 22.22 -6.56
C HIS A 6 -5.27 22.63 -5.13
N SER A 7 -6.03 23.50 -4.48
CA SER A 7 -5.76 23.90 -3.10
C SER A 7 -6.13 22.81 -2.09
N GLY A 8 -7.25 22.13 -2.28
CA GLY A 8 -7.70 21.06 -1.40
C GLY A 8 -6.84 19.79 -1.44
N SER A 9 -6.25 19.47 -2.60
CA SER A 9 -5.36 18.30 -2.71
C SER A 9 -3.98 18.52 -2.07
N ASN A 10 -3.44 19.75 -2.10
CA ASN A 10 -2.18 20.07 -1.42
C ASN A 10 -2.31 19.96 0.10
N ASP A 11 -3.39 20.50 0.67
CA ASP A 11 -3.68 20.41 2.10
C ASP A 11 -3.83 18.95 2.56
N LEU A 12 -4.48 18.09 1.76
CA LEU A 12 -4.62 16.67 2.03
C LEU A 12 -3.25 15.96 2.06
N PHE A 13 -2.40 16.19 1.07
CA PHE A 13 -1.07 15.58 1.04
C PHE A 13 -0.19 16.05 2.19
N GLU A 14 -0.33 17.29 2.64
CA GLU A 14 0.36 17.79 3.83
C GLU A 14 -0.13 17.09 5.11
N GLN A 15 -1.44 16.89 5.26
CA GLN A 15 -2.02 16.14 6.38
C GLN A 15 -1.53 14.68 6.40
N ILE A 16 -1.51 14.00 5.25
CA ILE A 16 -0.97 12.64 5.12
C ILE A 16 0.51 12.61 5.51
N ARG A 17 1.33 13.51 4.96
CA ARG A 17 2.74 13.61 5.31
C ARG A 17 2.97 13.87 6.79
N ALA A 18 2.20 14.74 7.41
CA ALA A 18 2.32 15.05 8.83
C ALA A 18 2.01 13.83 9.70
N LEU A 19 0.90 13.13 9.43
CA LEU A 19 0.48 11.96 10.18
C LEU A 19 1.50 10.81 10.05
N TYR A 20 1.92 10.48 8.83
CA TYR A 20 2.86 9.39 8.60
C TYR A 20 4.30 9.75 8.99
N SER A 21 4.67 11.05 9.00
CA SER A 21 5.92 11.49 9.62
C SER A 21 5.90 11.25 11.14
N ASP A 22 4.79 11.59 11.79
CA ASP A 22 4.64 11.34 13.23
C ASP A 22 4.70 9.83 13.54
N LEU A 23 4.04 9.00 12.74
CA LEU A 23 4.12 7.54 12.85
C LEU A 23 5.55 7.01 12.66
N ALA A 24 6.32 7.58 11.72
CA ALA A 24 7.69 7.16 11.49
C ALA A 24 8.62 7.53 12.65
N LEU A 25 8.43 8.72 13.23
CA LEU A 25 9.29 9.29 14.27
C LEU A 25 8.90 8.85 15.68
N HIS A 26 7.62 8.60 15.91
CA HIS A 26 7.02 8.28 17.21
C HIS A 26 6.11 7.06 17.12
N PRO A 27 6.63 5.88 16.72
CA PRO A 27 5.81 4.68 16.52
C PRO A 27 5.16 4.16 17.81
N GLU A 28 5.64 4.60 18.98
CA GLU A 28 5.09 4.27 20.29
C GLU A 28 3.75 4.94 20.59
N LYS A 29 3.39 6.02 19.86
CA LYS A 29 2.11 6.71 20.06
C LYS A 29 0.93 5.85 19.66
N ASP A 30 -0.20 6.09 20.30
CA ASP A 30 -1.50 5.59 19.88
C ASP A 30 -2.05 6.46 18.74
N PHE A 31 -2.27 5.85 17.59
CA PHE A 31 -2.84 6.50 16.41
C PHE A 31 -4.32 6.16 16.22
N GLY A 32 -4.91 5.38 17.14
CA GLY A 32 -6.31 4.95 17.07
C GLY A 32 -6.55 3.79 16.10
N TRP A 33 -5.49 3.13 15.63
CA TRP A 33 -5.57 1.90 14.82
C TRP A 33 -4.45 0.91 15.15
N ASP A 34 -4.68 -0.36 14.84
CA ASP A 34 -3.70 -1.42 15.04
C ASP A 34 -2.53 -1.29 14.07
N LYS A 35 -1.32 -1.51 14.56
CA LYS A 35 -0.07 -1.43 13.80
C LYS A 35 1.00 -2.35 14.39
N GLY A 36 2.11 -2.43 13.69
CA GLY A 36 3.28 -3.15 14.18
C GLY A 36 3.22 -4.66 13.98
N GLU A 37 4.10 -5.38 14.67
CA GLU A 37 4.26 -6.82 14.54
C GLU A 37 3.00 -7.59 14.95
N GLU A 38 2.34 -7.18 16.03
CA GLU A 38 1.13 -7.85 16.51
C GLU A 38 0.00 -7.75 15.48
N ASN A 39 -0.20 -6.57 14.88
CA ASN A 39 -1.15 -6.40 13.78
C ASN A 39 -0.79 -7.26 12.57
N ALA A 40 0.48 -7.29 12.16
CA ALA A 40 0.93 -8.14 11.06
C ALA A 40 0.65 -9.63 11.35
N ARG A 41 0.86 -10.09 12.59
CA ARG A 41 0.53 -11.44 13.04
C ARG A 41 -0.97 -11.73 12.89
N HIS A 42 -1.84 -10.82 13.34
CA HIS A 42 -3.29 -10.94 13.20
C HIS A 42 -3.76 -10.96 11.75
N LEU A 43 -3.06 -10.25 10.87
CA LEU A 43 -3.32 -10.22 9.43
C LEU A 43 -2.78 -11.45 8.69
N GLY A 44 -2.12 -12.39 9.40
CA GLY A 44 -1.64 -13.65 8.85
C GLY A 44 -0.34 -13.54 8.08
N TYR A 45 0.56 -12.62 8.47
CA TYR A 45 1.94 -12.66 8.01
C TYR A 45 2.64 -13.90 8.54
N ASP A 46 3.53 -14.46 7.73
CA ASP A 46 4.25 -15.67 8.10
C ASP A 46 5.16 -15.42 9.31
N GLN A 47 5.12 -16.33 10.28
CA GLN A 47 5.92 -16.24 11.50
C GLN A 47 7.42 -16.12 11.19
N CYS A 48 7.91 -16.78 10.14
CA CYS A 48 9.31 -16.69 9.74
C CYS A 48 9.72 -15.27 9.31
N TRP A 49 8.82 -14.47 8.77
CA TRP A 49 9.11 -13.07 8.44
C TRP A 49 9.12 -12.18 9.69
N LEU A 50 8.20 -12.44 10.63
CA LEU A 50 8.13 -11.71 11.89
C LEU A 50 9.41 -11.91 12.70
N GLU A 51 9.93 -13.14 12.75
CA GLU A 51 11.17 -13.48 13.45
C GLU A 51 12.43 -13.04 12.69
N ARG A 52 12.37 -12.96 11.36
CA ARG A 52 13.53 -12.61 10.52
C ARG A 52 13.93 -11.14 10.65
N PHE A 53 12.98 -10.26 10.83
CA PHE A 53 13.22 -8.82 10.88
C PHE A 53 13.16 -8.28 12.31
N SER A 54 14.01 -7.28 12.59
CA SER A 54 13.99 -6.62 13.91
C SER A 54 12.70 -5.83 14.13
N ALA A 55 12.38 -5.54 15.39
CA ALA A 55 11.22 -4.73 15.77
C ALA A 55 11.15 -3.40 15.03
N ALA A 56 12.29 -2.79 14.70
CA ALA A 56 12.34 -1.53 13.95
C ALA A 56 11.70 -1.59 12.55
N VAL A 57 11.64 -2.78 11.92
CA VAL A 57 10.95 -2.97 10.63
C VAL A 57 9.44 -2.89 10.83
N TRP A 58 8.97 -3.41 11.96
CA TRP A 58 7.54 -3.56 12.24
C TRP A 58 6.89 -2.35 12.92
N GLU A 59 7.61 -1.64 13.80
CA GLU A 59 7.05 -0.64 14.72
C GLU A 59 6.19 0.44 14.06
N SER A 60 6.46 0.80 12.80
CA SER A 60 5.66 1.75 12.02
C SER A 60 4.86 1.09 10.88
N ALA A 61 4.71 -0.24 10.88
CA ALA A 61 3.94 -0.96 9.88
C ALA A 61 2.44 -0.79 10.14
N ALA A 62 1.74 -0.08 9.27
CA ALA A 62 0.31 0.19 9.34
C ALA A 62 -0.47 -0.66 8.31
N ALA A 63 -0.21 -1.96 8.31
CA ALA A 63 -0.82 -2.89 7.38
C ALA A 63 -2.33 -3.05 7.62
N VAL A 64 -3.11 -3.13 6.55
CA VAL A 64 -4.56 -3.37 6.57
C VAL A 64 -4.92 -4.77 6.05
N GLY A 65 -3.94 -5.50 5.55
CA GLY A 65 -4.03 -6.86 5.06
C GLY A 65 -2.65 -7.44 4.76
N ASN A 66 -2.61 -8.68 4.26
CA ASN A 66 -1.38 -9.36 3.86
C ASN A 66 -1.38 -9.57 2.33
N PRO A 67 -0.71 -8.71 1.54
CA PRO A 67 -0.70 -8.82 0.08
C PRO A 67 0.01 -10.09 -0.41
N PHE A 68 0.90 -10.67 0.40
CA PHE A 68 1.59 -11.92 0.05
C PHE A 68 0.69 -13.16 0.08
N SER A 69 -0.48 -13.08 0.72
CA SER A 69 -1.48 -14.14 0.69
C SER A 69 -2.19 -14.28 -0.65
N LEU A 70 -2.01 -13.32 -1.57
CA LEU A 70 -2.63 -13.29 -2.91
C LEU A 70 -1.86 -14.10 -3.95
N GLY A 71 -0.63 -14.47 -3.66
CA GLY A 71 0.21 -15.28 -4.54
C GLY A 71 1.70 -15.11 -4.24
N ALA A 72 2.49 -15.99 -4.82
CA ALA A 72 3.94 -16.00 -4.60
C ALA A 72 4.64 -14.84 -5.32
N ILE A 73 5.67 -14.29 -4.68
CA ILE A 73 6.73 -13.54 -5.35
C ILE A 73 7.84 -14.53 -5.68
N HIS A 74 8.25 -14.59 -6.95
CA HIS A 74 9.27 -15.53 -7.41
C HIS A 74 10.67 -14.91 -7.39
N ARG A 75 11.66 -15.77 -7.22
CA ARG A 75 13.07 -15.32 -7.26
C ARG A 75 13.41 -14.70 -8.61
N GLY A 76 14.06 -13.54 -8.58
CA GLY A 76 14.43 -12.79 -9.77
C GLY A 76 13.37 -11.79 -10.25
N GLU A 77 12.17 -11.77 -9.68
CA GLU A 77 11.14 -10.79 -10.04
C GLU A 77 11.52 -9.37 -9.62
N THR A 78 11.04 -8.42 -10.41
CA THR A 78 11.04 -6.99 -10.05
C THR A 78 9.70 -6.66 -9.41
N VAL A 79 9.73 -6.25 -8.14
CA VAL A 79 8.57 -5.88 -7.32
C VAL A 79 8.55 -4.38 -7.10
N LEU A 80 7.39 -3.77 -7.26
CA LEU A 80 7.16 -2.38 -6.85
C LEU A 80 6.23 -2.36 -5.64
N ASP A 81 6.56 -1.53 -4.66
CA ASP A 81 5.75 -1.31 -3.46
C ASP A 81 5.24 0.14 -3.44
N PHE A 82 3.95 0.31 -3.71
CA PHE A 82 3.28 1.60 -3.77
C PHE A 82 2.80 2.01 -2.37
N GLY A 83 3.40 3.08 -1.83
CA GLY A 83 3.19 3.50 -0.46
C GLY A 83 3.91 2.58 0.52
N CYS A 84 5.21 2.35 0.30
CA CYS A 84 5.98 1.36 1.06
C CYS A 84 6.15 1.68 2.55
N GLY A 85 5.77 2.88 3.01
CA GLY A 85 5.90 3.30 4.39
C GLY A 85 7.31 3.09 4.94
N ALA A 86 7.40 2.54 6.15
CA ALA A 86 8.67 2.19 6.80
C ALA A 86 9.33 0.92 6.24
N GLY A 87 8.74 0.27 5.22
CA GLY A 87 9.37 -0.78 4.44
C GLY A 87 9.19 -2.20 4.98
N ALA A 88 8.16 -2.50 5.75
CA ALA A 88 7.90 -3.86 6.21
C ALA A 88 7.61 -4.80 5.03
N ASP A 89 6.61 -4.50 4.20
CA ASP A 89 6.29 -5.29 3.01
C ASP A 89 7.41 -5.26 1.97
N LEU A 90 8.07 -4.11 1.83
CA LEU A 90 9.26 -3.96 0.98
C LEU A 90 10.38 -4.95 1.34
N CYS A 91 10.67 -5.12 2.65
CA CYS A 91 11.69 -6.05 3.13
C CYS A 91 11.30 -7.51 2.89
N ILE A 92 10.02 -7.86 3.10
CA ILE A 92 9.51 -9.20 2.79
C ILE A 92 9.62 -9.48 1.29
N ALA A 93 9.17 -8.54 0.45
CA ALA A 93 9.27 -8.67 -1.01
C ALA A 93 10.72 -8.89 -1.47
N ALA A 94 11.68 -8.16 -0.86
CA ALA A 94 13.09 -8.28 -1.17
C ALA A 94 13.68 -9.65 -0.77
N LEU A 95 13.25 -10.17 0.38
CA LEU A 95 13.62 -11.51 0.83
C LEU A 95 13.10 -12.58 -0.15
N LEU A 96 11.84 -12.47 -0.57
CA LEU A 96 11.20 -13.42 -1.48
C LEU A 96 11.78 -13.37 -2.89
N ALA A 97 11.94 -12.16 -3.46
CA ALA A 97 12.55 -11.96 -4.78
C ALA A 97 14.02 -12.43 -4.83
N GLY A 98 14.69 -12.47 -3.67
CA GLY A 98 16.07 -12.92 -3.55
C GLY A 98 17.09 -11.99 -4.20
N PRO A 99 18.38 -12.32 -4.15
CA PRO A 99 19.47 -11.42 -4.53
C PRO A 99 19.51 -11.08 -6.03
N THR A 100 18.85 -11.86 -6.87
CA THR A 100 18.74 -11.62 -8.32
C THR A 100 17.49 -10.82 -8.69
N GLY A 101 16.53 -10.70 -7.77
CA GLY A 101 15.36 -9.85 -7.93
C GLY A 101 15.66 -8.39 -7.56
N ARG A 102 14.69 -7.52 -7.80
CA ARG A 102 14.78 -6.10 -7.48
C ARG A 102 13.48 -5.64 -6.84
N VAL A 103 13.58 -4.85 -5.77
CA VAL A 103 12.41 -4.27 -5.10
C VAL A 103 12.56 -2.76 -5.03
N ILE A 104 11.52 -2.06 -5.48
CA ILE A 104 11.50 -0.60 -5.55
C ILE A 104 10.29 -0.11 -4.78
N GLY A 105 10.52 0.66 -3.72
CA GLY A 105 9.47 1.28 -2.92
C GLY A 105 9.30 2.77 -3.26
N PHE A 106 8.06 3.22 -3.19
CA PHE A 106 7.69 4.63 -3.27
C PHE A 106 6.92 5.03 -2.02
N ASP A 107 7.30 6.14 -1.42
CA ASP A 107 6.49 6.79 -0.39
C ASP A 107 6.58 8.31 -0.52
N LEU A 108 5.50 8.99 -0.18
CA LEU A 108 5.40 10.44 -0.27
C LEU A 108 6.05 11.13 0.93
N THR A 109 6.25 10.39 2.05
CA THR A 109 6.69 10.90 3.34
C THR A 109 8.18 10.72 3.53
N PRO A 110 8.99 11.79 3.60
CA PRO A 110 10.45 11.69 3.72
C PRO A 110 10.91 10.85 4.92
N ALA A 111 10.24 10.97 6.08
CA ALA A 111 10.57 10.21 7.29
C ALA A 111 10.35 8.70 7.09
N MET A 112 9.28 8.30 6.38
CA MET A 112 9.02 6.91 6.01
C MET A 112 10.09 6.38 5.07
N VAL A 113 10.45 7.14 4.03
CA VAL A 113 11.51 6.79 3.07
C VAL A 113 12.85 6.55 3.78
N GLN A 114 13.23 7.45 4.70
CA GLN A 114 14.46 7.30 5.49
C GLN A 114 14.43 6.03 6.33
N LYS A 115 13.30 5.76 6.98
CA LYS A 115 13.10 4.56 7.81
C LYS A 115 13.13 3.28 6.97
N ALA A 116 12.47 3.26 5.81
CA ALA A 116 12.49 2.13 4.89
C ALA A 116 13.91 1.79 4.41
N ARG A 117 14.69 2.81 4.02
CA ARG A 117 16.10 2.65 3.65
C ARG A 117 16.94 2.08 4.79
N ALA A 118 16.78 2.63 6.00
CA ALA A 118 17.49 2.15 7.18
C ALA A 118 17.11 0.70 7.52
N ASN A 119 15.84 0.34 7.40
CA ASN A 119 15.33 -1.01 7.63
C ASN A 119 15.86 -2.01 6.61
N ALA A 120 15.89 -1.67 5.33
CA ALA A 120 16.47 -2.49 4.28
C ALA A 120 17.97 -2.77 4.53
N VAL A 121 18.73 -1.74 4.90
CA VAL A 121 20.15 -1.87 5.26
C VAL A 121 20.32 -2.76 6.50
N ARG A 122 19.53 -2.53 7.55
CA ARG A 122 19.57 -3.33 8.79
C ARG A 122 19.23 -4.79 8.53
N ALA A 123 18.32 -5.05 7.60
CA ALA A 123 17.94 -6.40 7.19
C ALA A 123 18.95 -7.09 6.26
N GLY A 124 19.98 -6.37 5.79
CA GLY A 124 21.01 -6.88 4.86
C GLY A 124 20.48 -7.08 3.43
N LEU A 125 19.47 -6.30 3.01
CA LEU A 125 18.82 -6.41 1.71
C LEU A 125 19.46 -5.42 0.72
N ALA A 126 20.32 -5.94 -0.16
CA ALA A 126 21.05 -5.12 -1.15
C ALA A 126 20.23 -4.87 -2.45
N ASN A 127 19.10 -5.56 -2.62
CA ASN A 127 18.25 -5.50 -3.81
C ASN A 127 17.08 -4.52 -3.68
N VAL A 128 17.12 -3.61 -2.70
CA VAL A 128 16.08 -2.63 -2.40
C VAL A 128 16.50 -1.23 -2.81
N ILE A 129 15.59 -0.50 -3.45
CA ILE A 129 15.70 0.93 -3.74
C ILE A 129 14.42 1.61 -3.25
N VAL A 130 14.55 2.75 -2.58
CA VAL A 130 13.38 3.52 -2.10
C VAL A 130 13.46 4.96 -2.62
N TYR A 131 12.37 5.39 -3.27
CA TYR A 131 12.22 6.75 -3.76
C TYR A 131 11.20 7.53 -2.91
N GLU A 132 11.55 8.76 -2.60
CA GLU A 132 10.59 9.75 -2.16
C GLU A 132 9.84 10.25 -3.39
N ALA A 133 8.63 9.73 -3.61
CA ALA A 133 7.84 10.04 -4.79
C ALA A 133 6.35 9.77 -4.56
N ASP A 134 5.52 10.49 -5.30
CA ASP A 134 4.10 10.19 -5.43
C ASP A 134 3.93 8.91 -6.27
N MET A 135 3.25 7.91 -5.70
CA MET A 135 2.98 6.65 -6.39
C MET A 135 2.15 6.84 -7.68
N ALA A 136 1.38 7.93 -7.77
CA ALA A 136 0.63 8.29 -8.98
C ALA A 136 1.51 8.89 -10.09
N LYS A 137 2.82 9.00 -9.86
CA LYS A 137 3.82 9.54 -10.80
C LYS A 137 5.14 8.78 -10.69
N ALA A 138 5.07 7.45 -10.70
CA ALA A 138 6.26 6.61 -10.56
C ALA A 138 7.31 6.94 -11.63
N PRO A 139 8.55 7.32 -11.24
CA PRO A 139 9.60 7.71 -12.18
C PRO A 139 10.28 6.49 -12.80
N LEU A 140 9.47 5.58 -13.34
CA LEU A 140 9.91 4.33 -13.94
C LEU A 140 9.37 4.17 -15.35
N PRO A 141 10.10 3.44 -16.22
CA PRO A 141 9.64 3.11 -17.56
C PRO A 141 8.46 2.12 -17.51
N ASP A 142 7.70 2.08 -18.58
CA ASP A 142 6.66 1.09 -18.79
C ASP A 142 7.25 -0.33 -18.83
N ALA A 143 6.46 -1.32 -18.45
CA ALA A 143 6.78 -2.74 -18.57
C ALA A 143 8.13 -3.14 -17.92
N CYS A 144 8.47 -2.56 -16.77
CA CYS A 144 9.71 -2.85 -16.05
C CYS A 144 9.54 -3.76 -14.82
N ALA A 145 8.30 -3.99 -14.34
CA ALA A 145 8.01 -4.75 -13.14
C ALA A 145 7.17 -5.99 -13.43
N ASP A 146 7.37 -7.03 -12.62
CA ASP A 146 6.61 -8.28 -12.67
C ASP A 146 5.38 -8.20 -11.77
N ILE A 147 5.49 -7.47 -10.66
CA ILE A 147 4.43 -7.34 -9.67
C ILE A 147 4.43 -5.94 -9.04
N VAL A 148 3.25 -5.41 -8.78
CA VAL A 148 3.02 -4.26 -7.89
C VAL A 148 2.32 -4.75 -6.64
N ILE A 149 2.84 -4.40 -5.47
CA ILE A 149 2.18 -4.57 -4.18
C ILE A 149 1.80 -3.19 -3.62
N SER A 150 0.76 -3.15 -2.79
CA SER A 150 0.39 -1.96 -2.01
C SER A 150 -0.40 -2.37 -0.77
N ASN A 151 -0.23 -1.64 0.33
CA ASN A 151 -0.90 -1.93 1.58
C ASN A 151 -1.35 -0.65 2.29
N GLY A 152 -2.66 -0.36 2.24
CA GLY A 152 -3.29 0.77 2.93
C GLY A 152 -2.93 2.15 2.35
N ALA A 153 -2.46 2.23 1.10
CA ALA A 153 -1.95 3.46 0.54
C ALA A 153 -2.83 4.06 -0.58
N ILE A 154 -3.46 3.24 -1.41
CA ILE A 154 -4.22 3.72 -2.58
C ILE A 154 -5.47 4.48 -2.14
N ASN A 155 -6.11 4.07 -1.05
CA ASN A 155 -7.28 4.77 -0.53
C ASN A 155 -6.98 6.22 -0.09
N LEU A 156 -5.72 6.53 0.23
CA LEU A 156 -5.29 7.88 0.62
C LEU A 156 -5.30 8.87 -0.55
N LEU A 157 -5.26 8.39 -1.78
CA LEU A 157 -5.31 9.25 -2.96
C LEU A 157 -6.73 9.74 -3.24
N PRO A 158 -6.92 11.02 -3.58
CA PRO A 158 -8.22 11.53 -4.03
C PRO A 158 -8.72 10.83 -5.29
N ASP A 159 -7.86 10.64 -6.26
CA ASP A 159 -8.11 9.88 -7.49
C ASP A 159 -7.26 8.59 -7.51
N LYS A 160 -7.90 7.49 -7.20
CA LYS A 160 -7.28 6.16 -7.21
C LYS A 160 -6.90 5.70 -8.60
N THR A 161 -7.59 6.21 -9.62
CA THR A 161 -7.31 5.90 -11.01
C THR A 161 -5.89 6.32 -11.38
N CYS A 162 -5.39 7.44 -10.84
CA CYS A 162 -4.03 7.91 -11.09
C CYS A 162 -2.99 6.90 -10.62
N ALA A 163 -3.08 6.39 -9.37
CA ALA A 163 -2.14 5.38 -8.88
C ALA A 163 -2.26 4.07 -9.65
N LEU A 164 -3.49 3.62 -9.91
CA LEU A 164 -3.72 2.35 -10.60
C LEU A 164 -3.30 2.40 -12.07
N ARG A 165 -3.36 3.58 -12.73
CA ARG A 165 -2.78 3.78 -14.07
C ARG A 165 -1.26 3.68 -14.09
N GLU A 166 -0.58 3.98 -12.98
CA GLU A 166 0.86 3.75 -12.86
C GLU A 166 1.22 2.26 -12.93
N ALA A 167 0.24 1.36 -12.88
CA ALA A 167 0.45 -0.04 -13.26
C ALA A 167 0.84 -0.25 -14.73
N ARG A 168 0.97 0.84 -15.54
CA ARG A 168 1.69 0.83 -16.83
C ARG A 168 3.10 0.23 -16.71
N VAL A 169 3.72 0.40 -15.52
CA VAL A 169 5.04 -0.16 -15.21
C VAL A 169 5.08 -1.69 -15.18
N LEU A 170 3.93 -2.37 -15.05
CA LEU A 170 3.86 -3.81 -15.14
C LEU A 170 4.14 -4.30 -16.57
N LYS A 171 4.94 -5.34 -16.67
CA LYS A 171 5.10 -6.12 -17.89
C LYS A 171 3.76 -6.72 -18.33
N PRO A 172 3.58 -7.07 -19.62
CA PRO A 172 2.47 -7.93 -20.04
C PRO A 172 2.45 -9.21 -19.18
N GLY A 173 1.27 -9.60 -18.68
CA GLY A 173 1.13 -10.72 -17.73
C GLY A 173 1.58 -10.43 -16.31
N GLY A 174 2.05 -9.22 -16.01
CA GLY A 174 2.35 -8.79 -14.64
C GLY A 174 1.08 -8.65 -13.81
N ARG A 175 1.22 -8.63 -12.49
CA ARG A 175 0.09 -8.70 -11.56
C ARG A 175 0.16 -7.65 -10.46
N ILE A 176 -0.99 -7.38 -9.84
CA ILE A 176 -1.09 -6.53 -8.65
C ILE A 176 -1.60 -7.36 -7.47
N HIS A 177 -1.01 -7.12 -6.30
CA HIS A 177 -1.44 -7.64 -5.01
C HIS A 177 -1.70 -6.45 -4.07
N ILE A 178 -2.94 -6.11 -3.84
CA ILE A 178 -3.32 -4.94 -3.08
C ILE A 178 -4.09 -5.36 -1.83
N ALA A 179 -3.66 -4.85 -0.68
CA ALA A 179 -4.43 -4.79 0.55
C ALA A 179 -4.85 -3.34 0.77
N ASP A 180 -6.14 -3.03 0.82
CA ASP A 180 -6.56 -1.65 1.04
C ASP A 180 -7.90 -1.56 1.78
N MET A 181 -8.16 -0.38 2.34
CA MET A 181 -9.42 -0.10 3.01
C MET A 181 -10.52 0.20 2.00
N ILE A 182 -11.67 -0.43 2.19
CA ILE A 182 -12.87 -0.19 1.42
C ILE A 182 -14.02 0.21 2.33
N ARG A 183 -15.04 0.82 1.74
CA ARG A 183 -16.31 1.03 2.42
C ARG A 183 -17.01 -0.31 2.61
N ASP A 184 -17.41 -0.59 3.83
CA ASP A 184 -18.18 -1.77 4.17
C ASP A 184 -19.65 -1.58 3.73
N GLU A 185 -20.07 -2.29 2.71
CA GLU A 185 -21.43 -2.20 2.15
C GLU A 185 -22.50 -2.77 3.08
N SER A 186 -22.08 -3.56 4.08
CA SER A 186 -22.98 -4.10 5.12
C SER A 186 -23.21 -3.13 6.28
N ALA A 187 -22.37 -2.08 6.39
CA ALA A 187 -22.53 -1.08 7.44
C ALA A 187 -23.73 -0.16 7.15
N PRO A 188 -24.43 0.33 8.19
CA PRO A 188 -25.45 1.35 8.01
C PRO A 188 -24.88 2.53 7.21
N ARG A 189 -25.66 3.06 6.24
CA ARG A 189 -25.27 4.29 5.55
C ARG A 189 -25.19 5.39 6.59
N CYS A 190 -23.99 5.68 7.04
CA CYS A 190 -23.73 6.90 7.81
C CYS A 190 -23.82 8.07 6.83
N GLU A 191 -24.76 8.98 7.07
CA GLU A 191 -24.80 10.25 6.36
C GLU A 191 -23.47 10.93 6.57
N SER A 192 -22.81 11.30 5.48
CA SER A 192 -21.54 12.02 5.36
C SER A 192 -20.79 12.21 6.67
N VAL A 193 -19.74 11.46 6.88
CA VAL A 193 -18.81 11.67 8.00
C VAL A 193 -17.99 12.94 7.68
N ALA A 194 -18.67 14.08 7.80
CA ALA A 194 -18.03 15.38 7.80
C ALA A 194 -17.14 15.43 9.04
N GLY A 195 -15.83 15.24 8.89
CA GLY A 195 -14.84 15.32 9.96
C GLY A 195 -14.01 14.06 10.20
N GLU A 196 -14.31 12.92 9.59
CA GLU A 196 -13.39 11.78 9.65
C GLU A 196 -12.18 12.05 8.77
N SER A 197 -11.00 11.97 9.38
CA SER A 197 -9.74 12.28 8.71
C SER A 197 -9.52 11.34 7.52
N TRP A 198 -9.31 11.91 6.36
CA TRP A 198 -8.92 11.19 5.15
C TRP A 198 -7.62 10.39 5.38
N ALA A 199 -6.68 10.97 6.12
CA ALA A 199 -5.40 10.34 6.46
C ALA A 199 -5.56 9.08 7.32
N ASN A 200 -6.68 8.91 8.02
CA ASN A 200 -7.01 7.70 8.79
C ASN A 200 -7.65 6.59 7.93
N CYS A 201 -7.51 6.66 6.61
CA CYS A 201 -8.05 5.66 5.69
C CYS A 201 -9.59 5.51 5.75
N ILE A 202 -10.32 6.59 6.04
CA ILE A 202 -11.79 6.57 6.11
C ILE A 202 -12.40 7.38 4.96
N GLY A 203 -12.06 8.67 4.86
CA GLY A 203 -12.68 9.59 3.90
C GLY A 203 -12.44 9.23 2.42
N GLY A 204 -11.31 8.56 2.13
CA GLY A 204 -10.94 8.16 0.76
C GLY A 204 -11.50 6.81 0.30
N THR A 205 -12.17 6.04 1.16
CA THR A 205 -12.59 4.68 0.81
C THR A 205 -13.70 4.64 -0.23
N VAL A 206 -13.59 3.70 -1.17
CA VAL A 206 -14.62 3.35 -2.15
C VAL A 206 -15.16 1.95 -1.86
N THR A 207 -16.28 1.57 -2.46
CA THR A 207 -16.77 0.18 -2.36
C THR A 207 -15.87 -0.78 -3.15
N ALA A 208 -15.90 -2.06 -2.80
CA ALA A 208 -15.18 -3.08 -3.56
C ALA A 208 -15.56 -3.11 -5.04
N GLY A 209 -16.87 -2.95 -5.34
CA GLY A 209 -17.36 -2.88 -6.71
C GLY A 209 -16.77 -1.70 -7.48
N CYS A 210 -16.71 -0.52 -6.87
CA CYS A 210 -16.08 0.65 -7.48
C CYS A 210 -14.57 0.43 -7.73
N PHE A 211 -13.85 -0.17 -6.78
CA PHE A 211 -12.42 -0.47 -6.94
C PHE A 211 -12.17 -1.44 -8.10
N LEU A 212 -12.97 -2.51 -8.21
CA LEU A 212 -12.89 -3.47 -9.31
C LEU A 212 -13.25 -2.85 -10.67
N GLN A 213 -14.23 -1.95 -10.68
CA GLN A 213 -14.59 -1.21 -11.89
C GLN A 213 -13.41 -0.35 -12.39
N ILE A 214 -12.72 0.37 -11.50
CA ILE A 214 -11.53 1.16 -11.86
C ILE A 214 -10.46 0.24 -12.47
N LEU A 215 -10.17 -0.92 -11.86
CA LEU A 215 -9.21 -1.88 -12.40
C LEU A 215 -9.58 -2.35 -13.81
N ALA A 216 -10.85 -2.66 -14.05
CA ALA A 216 -11.34 -3.07 -15.36
C ALA A 216 -11.24 -1.95 -16.40
N GLU A 217 -11.60 -0.70 -16.04
CA GLU A 217 -11.55 0.46 -16.93
C GLU A 217 -10.13 0.82 -17.36
N ILE A 218 -9.11 0.59 -16.53
CA ILE A 218 -7.71 0.78 -16.89
C ILE A 218 -7.08 -0.42 -17.59
N GLY A 219 -7.86 -1.48 -17.83
CA GLY A 219 -7.51 -2.60 -18.69
C GLY A 219 -6.93 -3.82 -17.99
N PHE A 220 -7.07 -3.95 -16.67
CA PHE A 220 -6.74 -5.19 -15.97
C PHE A 220 -7.74 -6.29 -16.29
N VAL A 221 -7.25 -7.52 -16.39
CA VAL A 221 -8.04 -8.75 -16.48
C VAL A 221 -7.97 -9.52 -15.16
N ARG A 222 -8.91 -10.43 -14.92
CA ARG A 222 -8.98 -11.21 -13.67
C ARG A 222 -8.93 -10.34 -12.40
N ALA A 223 -9.58 -9.17 -12.45
CA ALA A 223 -9.70 -8.30 -11.29
C ALA A 223 -10.70 -8.89 -10.29
N GLU A 224 -10.23 -9.25 -9.11
CA GLU A 224 -11.02 -9.95 -8.09
C GLU A 224 -10.77 -9.36 -6.69
N ARG A 225 -11.84 -9.23 -5.89
CA ARG A 225 -11.73 -9.11 -4.45
C ARG A 225 -11.69 -10.52 -3.85
N ILE A 226 -10.53 -10.92 -3.33
CA ILE A 226 -10.34 -12.28 -2.81
C ILE A 226 -11.05 -12.48 -1.47
N LYS A 227 -10.86 -11.53 -0.53
CA LYS A 227 -11.51 -11.57 0.79
C LYS A 227 -11.44 -10.21 1.49
N THR A 228 -12.21 -10.04 2.55
CA THR A 228 -11.97 -9.00 3.58
C THR A 228 -10.97 -9.51 4.61
N THR A 229 -10.21 -8.59 5.23
CA THR A 229 -9.16 -8.95 6.20
C THR A 229 -9.65 -8.96 7.64
N GLY A 230 -10.83 -8.37 7.88
CA GLY A 230 -11.34 -8.13 9.24
C GLY A 230 -10.78 -6.87 9.91
N TYR A 231 -9.69 -6.28 9.36
CA TYR A 231 -9.13 -5.03 9.86
C TYR A 231 -10.11 -3.87 9.67
N ARG A 232 -10.24 -3.01 10.66
CA ARG A 232 -11.16 -1.86 10.61
C ARG A 232 -10.50 -0.61 11.17
N THR A 233 -10.73 0.53 10.52
CA THR A 233 -10.39 1.86 11.05
C THR A 233 -11.64 2.62 11.52
N SER A 234 -12.82 2.13 11.15
CA SER A 234 -14.12 2.65 11.61
C SER A 234 -15.21 1.57 11.49
N THR A 235 -16.42 1.88 11.92
CA THR A 235 -17.58 1.00 11.73
C THR A 235 -18.01 0.87 10.27
N SER A 236 -17.61 1.82 9.41
CA SER A 236 -17.99 1.91 7.99
C SER A 236 -16.90 1.45 7.02
N THR A 237 -15.73 1.06 7.52
CA THR A 237 -14.59 0.66 6.68
C THR A 237 -14.06 -0.71 7.09
N ILE A 238 -13.55 -1.45 6.10
CA ILE A 238 -12.95 -2.77 6.31
C ILE A 238 -11.80 -2.98 5.32
N GLY A 239 -10.74 -3.62 5.76
CA GLY A 239 -9.65 -4.04 4.89
C GLY A 239 -10.08 -5.13 3.91
N ALA A 240 -9.58 -5.08 2.68
CA ALA A 240 -9.84 -6.06 1.65
C ALA A 240 -8.61 -6.36 0.81
N LEU A 241 -8.56 -7.55 0.26
CA LEU A 241 -7.48 -8.02 -0.63
C LEU A 241 -7.98 -8.09 -2.07
N PHE A 242 -7.21 -7.48 -2.97
CA PHE A 242 -7.48 -7.44 -4.41
C PHE A 242 -6.32 -8.01 -5.20
N PHE A 243 -6.68 -8.81 -6.18
CA PHE A 243 -5.78 -9.35 -7.18
C PHE A 243 -6.24 -8.92 -8.56
N ALA A 244 -5.30 -8.57 -9.45
CA ALA A 244 -5.60 -8.43 -10.88
C ALA A 244 -4.34 -8.68 -11.72
N GLU A 245 -4.54 -9.01 -12.99
CA GLU A 245 -3.47 -9.26 -13.96
C GLU A 245 -3.54 -8.25 -15.11
N LYS A 246 -2.38 -7.79 -15.55
CA LYS A 246 -2.26 -7.06 -16.81
C LYS A 246 -2.33 -8.06 -17.98
N PRO A 247 -3.05 -7.77 -19.07
CA PRO A 247 -3.09 -8.66 -20.23
C PRO A 247 -1.69 -9.06 -20.70
N SER A 248 -1.54 -10.30 -21.14
CA SER A 248 -0.27 -10.83 -21.68
C SER A 248 0.06 -10.32 -23.08
N LYS A 249 -0.89 -9.66 -23.76
CA LYS A 249 -0.74 -9.05 -25.09
C LYS A 249 -1.57 -7.78 -25.20
#